data_f2e5656b0aaaa228022cb14d9da5f73d
#
_entry.id   f2e5656b0aaaa228022cb14d9da5f73d
#
_cell.length_a   1.000
_cell.length_b   1.000
_cell.length_c   1.000
_cell.angle_alpha   90.00
_cell.angle_beta   90.00
_cell.angle_gamma   90.00
#
_symmetry.space_group_name_H-M   'P 1'
#
loop_
_entity.id
_entity.type
_entity.pdbx_description
1 polymer ?
#
loop_
_entity_poly.entity_id
_entity_poly.type
_entity_poly.pdbx_seq_one_letter_code
_entity_poly.pdbx_strand_id
1 'polypeptide(L)'
;MAKRWYQEHQRDPWRRQAKNSGYRARSAFKLKQIQDKYNLIRQGDSVLDIGCHPGGWTQVAIEVVGMDGKVVGVDLRTTEPIPGAALMVGDVMDPLILDLSLIHI
;
A
#
# COMPACT_ATOMS: atom_id res chain seq x y z
N MET A 1 -29.09 2.93 -4.88
CA MET A 1 -28.00 2.29 -4.13
C MET A 1 -26.64 2.90 -4.43
N ALA A 2 -26.25 3.01 -5.71
CA ALA A 2 -24.98 3.61 -6.10
C ALA A 2 -24.81 5.07 -5.62
N LYS A 3 -25.88 5.87 -5.67
CA LYS A 3 -25.87 7.26 -5.19
C LYS A 3 -25.57 7.39 -3.70
N ARG A 4 -26.20 6.55 -2.88
CA ARG A 4 -26.01 6.58 -1.42
C ARG A 4 -24.61 6.16 -1.04
N TRP A 5 -24.09 5.09 -1.64
CA TRP A 5 -22.74 4.61 -1.41
C TRP A 5 -21.71 5.69 -1.76
N TYR A 6 -21.87 6.34 -2.92
CA TYR A 6 -20.99 7.40 -3.38
C TYR A 6 -20.98 8.59 -2.43
N GLN A 7 -22.17 9.01 -1.96
CA GLN A 7 -22.29 10.13 -1.02
C GLN A 7 -21.65 9.81 0.33
N GLU A 8 -21.86 8.60 0.85
CA GLU A 8 -21.25 8.16 2.10
C GLU A 8 -19.72 8.16 2.00
N HIS A 9 -19.16 7.68 0.88
CA HIS A 9 -17.73 7.68 0.66
C HIS A 9 -17.16 9.09 0.54
N GLN A 10 -17.86 9.99 -0.10
CA GLN A 10 -17.40 11.37 -0.23
C GLN A 10 -17.39 12.13 1.10
N ARG A 11 -18.28 11.75 2.02
CA ARG A 11 -18.36 12.36 3.34
C ARG A 11 -17.39 11.75 4.35
N ASP A 12 -16.71 10.68 4.00
CA ASP A 12 -15.74 10.03 4.86
C ASP A 12 -14.55 10.98 5.13
N PRO A 13 -14.35 11.44 6.38
CA PRO A 13 -13.28 12.39 6.68
C PRO A 13 -11.89 11.78 6.46
N TRP A 14 -11.72 10.50 6.68
CA TRP A 14 -10.46 9.81 6.45
C TRP A 14 -10.11 9.76 4.98
N ARG A 15 -11.09 9.57 4.11
CA ARG A 15 -10.88 9.59 2.67
C ARG A 15 -10.46 10.97 2.18
N ARG A 16 -11.09 12.04 2.69
CA ARG A 16 -10.69 13.41 2.36
C ARG A 16 -9.28 13.73 2.86
N GLN A 17 -8.96 13.29 4.06
CA GLN A 17 -7.62 13.49 4.61
C GLN A 17 -6.56 12.73 3.80
N ALA A 18 -6.84 11.50 3.37
CA ALA A 18 -5.97 10.73 2.50
C ALA A 18 -5.73 11.46 1.19
N LYS A 19 -6.77 11.95 0.55
CA LYS A 19 -6.68 12.72 -0.69
C LYS A 19 -5.82 13.98 -0.52
N ASN A 20 -6.01 14.72 0.56
CA ASN A 20 -5.27 15.94 0.85
C ASN A 20 -3.80 15.66 1.19
N SER A 21 -3.50 14.53 1.78
CA SER A 21 -2.15 14.11 2.16
C SER A 21 -1.39 13.43 1.03
N GLY A 22 -2.04 13.16 -0.11
CA GLY A 22 -1.43 12.41 -1.20
C GLY A 22 -1.49 10.89 -1.04
N TYR A 23 -2.12 10.37 0.01
CA TYR A 23 -2.33 8.93 0.15
C TYR A 23 -3.52 8.46 -0.69
N ARG A 24 -3.36 7.29 -1.30
CA ARG A 24 -4.34 6.72 -2.23
C ARG A 24 -5.55 6.11 -1.56
N ALA A 25 -5.47 5.85 -0.24
CA ALA A 25 -6.56 5.28 0.52
C ALA A 25 -6.48 5.71 1.97
N ARG A 26 -7.64 5.78 2.63
CA ARG A 26 -7.71 6.08 4.07
C ARG A 26 -7.00 5.03 4.92
N SER A 27 -6.91 3.80 4.42
CA SER A 27 -6.22 2.72 5.12
C SER A 27 -4.75 3.01 5.38
N ALA A 28 -4.14 3.95 4.64
CA ALA A 28 -2.78 4.41 4.91
C ALA A 28 -2.63 4.95 6.34
N PHE A 29 -3.62 5.68 6.83
CA PHE A 29 -3.61 6.19 8.21
C PHE A 29 -3.68 5.09 9.25
N LYS A 30 -4.39 4.00 8.92
CA LYS A 30 -4.42 2.83 9.81
C LYS A 30 -3.04 2.22 9.96
N LEU A 31 -2.31 2.06 8.87
CA LEU A 31 -0.94 1.54 8.94
C LEU A 31 -0.02 2.51 9.69
N LYS A 32 -0.17 3.82 9.49
CA LYS A 32 0.60 4.83 10.24
C LYS A 32 0.35 4.72 11.74
N GLN A 33 -0.89 4.53 12.17
CA GLN A 33 -1.24 4.34 13.58
C GLN A 33 -0.61 3.08 14.15
N ILE A 34 -0.68 1.97 13.39
CA ILE A 34 -0.06 0.71 13.79
C ILE A 34 1.46 0.87 13.89
N GLN A 35 2.05 1.54 12.92
CA GLN A 35 3.47 1.78 12.88
C GLN A 35 3.94 2.63 14.06
N ASP A 36 3.22 3.70 14.38
CA ASP A 36 3.54 4.57 15.52
C ASP A 36 3.49 3.81 16.85
N LYS A 37 2.52 2.89 16.97
CA LYS A 37 2.32 2.15 18.20
C LYS A 37 3.29 0.97 18.36
N TYR A 38 3.54 0.23 17.27
CA TYR A 38 4.25 -1.05 17.35
C TYR A 38 5.60 -1.06 16.67
N ASN A 39 5.90 -0.08 15.83
CA ASN A 39 7.15 -0.01 15.08
C ASN A 39 7.45 -1.33 14.34
N LEU A 40 6.45 -1.84 13.62
CA LEU A 40 6.52 -3.13 12.91
C LEU A 40 7.51 -3.10 11.74
N ILE A 41 7.47 -2.02 10.98
CA ILE A 41 8.36 -1.80 9.84
C ILE A 41 9.47 -0.87 10.30
N ARG A 42 10.71 -1.17 9.92
CA ARG A 42 11.87 -0.38 10.31
C ARG A 42 12.60 0.12 9.09
N GLN A 43 13.36 1.17 9.27
CA GLN A 43 14.24 1.70 8.23
C GLN A 43 15.16 0.59 7.70
N GLY A 44 15.26 0.49 6.38
CA GLY A 44 16.08 -0.53 5.71
C GLY A 44 15.38 -1.87 5.49
N ASP A 45 14.18 -2.06 6.01
CA ASP A 45 13.44 -3.32 5.84
C ASP A 45 13.04 -3.57 4.38
N SER A 46 12.81 -4.84 4.09
CA SER A 46 12.17 -5.30 2.86
C SER A 46 10.73 -5.67 3.17
N VAL A 47 9.78 -5.09 2.45
CA VAL A 47 8.35 -5.25 2.70
C VAL A 47 7.65 -5.78 1.47
N LEU A 48 6.84 -6.82 1.64
CA LEU A 48 5.93 -7.33 0.61
C LEU A 48 4.50 -6.97 1.01
N ASP A 49 3.85 -6.16 0.18
CA ASP A 49 2.47 -5.72 0.38
C ASP A 49 1.54 -6.54 -0.52
N ILE A 50 0.86 -7.51 0.08
CA ILE A 50 -0.06 -8.41 -0.62
C ILE A 50 -1.45 -7.77 -0.65
N GLY A 51 -2.04 -7.66 -1.86
CA GLY A 51 -3.30 -6.93 -2.02
C GLY A 51 -3.08 -5.42 -1.97
N CYS A 52 -2.03 -4.93 -2.64
CA CYS A 52 -1.55 -3.56 -2.47
C CYS A 52 -2.45 -2.48 -3.06
N HIS A 53 -3.32 -2.81 -4.01
CA HIS A 53 -4.19 -1.81 -4.66
C HIS A 53 -5.11 -1.11 -3.63
N PRO A 54 -5.28 0.21 -3.67
CA PRO A 54 -4.73 1.19 -4.62
C PRO A 54 -3.32 1.70 -4.30
N GLY A 55 -2.71 1.30 -3.18
CA GLY A 55 -1.32 1.61 -2.89
C GLY A 55 -1.06 2.44 -1.64
N GLY A 56 -2.09 2.69 -0.81
CA GLY A 56 -1.93 3.48 0.40
C GLY A 56 -0.95 2.89 1.40
N TRP A 57 -1.02 1.60 1.64
CA TRP A 57 -0.09 0.91 2.54
C TRP A 57 1.32 0.85 1.95
N THR A 58 1.42 0.62 0.64
CA THR A 58 2.71 0.66 -0.07
C THR A 58 3.38 2.02 0.10
N GLN A 59 2.63 3.12 -0.02
CA GLN A 59 3.15 4.47 0.18
C GLN A 59 3.73 4.66 1.59
N VAL A 60 3.02 4.22 2.60
CA VAL A 60 3.50 4.30 3.99
C VAL A 60 4.74 3.44 4.20
N ALA A 61 4.75 2.23 3.66
CA ALA A 61 5.92 1.34 3.76
C ALA A 61 7.16 1.98 3.15
N ILE A 62 7.05 2.61 1.98
CA ILE A 62 8.15 3.32 1.33
C ILE A 62 8.72 4.41 2.24
N GLU A 63 7.84 5.21 2.86
CA GLU A 63 8.26 6.26 3.78
C GLU A 63 9.04 5.71 4.97
N VAL A 64 8.59 4.59 5.53
CA VAL A 64 9.21 4.02 6.74
C VAL A 64 10.53 3.35 6.44
N VAL A 65 10.62 2.55 5.37
CA VAL A 65 11.85 1.82 5.07
C VAL A 65 12.97 2.71 4.54
N GLY A 66 12.62 3.84 3.95
CA GLY A 66 13.60 4.79 3.44
C GLY A 66 14.34 4.29 2.22
N MET A 67 15.45 4.98 1.88
CA MET A 67 16.21 4.73 0.64
C MET A 67 16.90 3.38 0.62
N ASP A 68 17.27 2.84 1.79
CA ASP A 68 17.96 1.55 1.88
C ASP A 68 16.99 0.37 1.98
N GLY A 69 15.71 0.64 2.12
CA GLY A 69 14.67 -0.38 2.16
C GLY A 69 14.13 -0.72 0.80
N LYS A 70 13.32 -1.76 0.74
CA LYS A 70 12.66 -2.20 -0.48
C LYS A 70 11.20 -2.49 -0.20
N VAL A 71 10.34 -2.11 -1.16
CA VAL A 71 8.91 -2.41 -1.09
C VAL A 71 8.45 -3.01 -2.39
N VAL A 72 7.79 -4.15 -2.31
CA VAL A 72 7.16 -4.82 -3.44
C VAL A 72 5.68 -4.96 -3.13
N GLY A 73 4.83 -4.53 -4.06
CA GLY A 73 3.38 -4.69 -3.97
C GLY A 73 2.87 -5.68 -5.00
N VAL A 74 1.92 -6.52 -4.61
CA VAL A 74 1.26 -7.49 -5.48
C VAL A 74 -0.24 -7.36 -5.33
N ASP A 75 -0.96 -7.29 -6.45
CA ASP A 75 -2.42 -7.26 -6.45
C ASP A 75 -2.94 -7.91 -7.73
N LEU A 76 -4.15 -8.44 -7.69
CA LEU A 76 -4.84 -8.97 -8.87
C LEU A 76 -5.17 -7.84 -9.85
N ARG A 77 -5.32 -6.62 -9.36
CA ARG A 77 -5.64 -5.44 -10.15
C ARG A 77 -4.38 -4.63 -10.44
N THR A 78 -4.37 -3.98 -11.59
CA THR A 78 -3.32 -3.01 -11.93
C THR A 78 -3.34 -1.86 -10.93
N THR A 79 -2.17 -1.50 -10.41
CA THR A 79 -2.01 -0.38 -9.49
C THR A 79 -1.15 0.68 -10.17
N GLU A 80 -1.56 1.94 -10.08
CA GLU A 80 -0.78 3.05 -10.62
C GLU A 80 0.64 3.03 -10.05
N PRO A 81 1.67 3.31 -10.85
CA PRO A 81 3.04 3.30 -10.36
C PRO A 81 3.25 4.16 -9.13
N ILE A 82 4.06 3.66 -8.21
CA ILE A 82 4.45 4.38 -6.99
C ILE A 82 5.98 4.46 -6.99
N PRO A 83 6.56 5.66 -7.05
CA PRO A 83 8.01 5.80 -6.94
C PRO A 83 8.55 5.15 -5.67
N GLY A 84 9.55 4.31 -5.82
CA GLY A 84 10.16 3.59 -4.69
C GLY A 84 9.61 2.19 -4.45
N ALA A 85 8.58 1.76 -5.17
CA ALA A 85 8.04 0.40 -5.05
C ALA A 85 8.09 -0.34 -6.39
N ALA A 86 8.28 -1.64 -6.34
CA ALA A 86 8.06 -2.53 -7.47
C ALA A 86 6.64 -3.12 -7.34
N LEU A 87 5.79 -2.87 -8.33
CA LEU A 87 4.39 -3.31 -8.31
C LEU A 87 4.18 -4.41 -9.34
N MET A 88 3.51 -5.47 -8.93
CA MET A 88 3.24 -6.64 -9.76
C MET A 88 1.76 -6.94 -9.80
N VAL A 89 1.25 -7.31 -10.98
CA VAL A 89 -0.11 -7.79 -11.16
C VAL A 89 -0.08 -9.31 -11.20
N GLY A 90 -0.81 -9.94 -10.31
CA GLY A 90 -0.89 -11.38 -10.27
C GLY A 90 -1.50 -11.90 -8.98
N ASP A 91 -1.68 -13.21 -8.93
CA ASP A 91 -2.14 -13.92 -7.75
C ASP A 91 -0.92 -14.37 -6.95
N VAL A 92 -0.81 -13.93 -5.71
CA VAL A 92 0.29 -14.32 -4.82
C VAL A 92 0.30 -15.82 -4.53
N MET A 93 -0.84 -16.49 -4.70
CA MET A 93 -0.92 -17.96 -4.59
C MET A 93 -0.28 -18.69 -5.77
N ASP A 94 -0.03 -17.99 -6.88
CA ASP A 94 0.74 -18.52 -7.99
C ASP A 94 2.22 -18.56 -7.60
N PRO A 95 2.87 -19.73 -7.58
CA PRO A 95 4.28 -19.83 -7.19
C PRO A 95 5.21 -18.95 -8.00
N LEU A 96 4.92 -18.74 -9.29
CA LEU A 96 5.73 -17.87 -10.13
C LEU A 96 5.67 -16.42 -9.66
N ILE A 97 4.48 -15.92 -9.32
CA ILE A 97 4.30 -14.56 -8.84
C ILE A 97 5.00 -14.38 -7.48
N LEU A 98 4.88 -15.35 -6.60
CA LEU A 98 5.56 -15.30 -5.30
C LEU A 98 7.08 -15.27 -5.49
N ASP A 99 7.63 -16.14 -6.34
CA ASP A 99 9.06 -16.17 -6.61
C ASP A 99 9.56 -14.85 -7.20
N LEU A 100 8.83 -14.28 -8.17
CA LEU A 100 9.19 -12.98 -8.76
C LEU A 100 9.17 -11.87 -7.72
N SER A 101 8.18 -11.89 -6.81
CA SER A 101 8.08 -10.90 -5.73
C SER A 101 9.29 -10.98 -4.80
N LEU A 102 9.68 -12.19 -4.41
CA LEU A 102 10.83 -12.40 -3.51
C LEU A 102 12.16 -12.04 -4.14
N ILE A 103 12.31 -12.21 -5.46
CA ILE A 103 13.53 -11.80 -6.19
C ILE A 103 13.75 -10.28 -6.10
N HIS A 104 12.66 -9.49 -6.04
CA HIS A 104 12.76 -8.03 -5.99
C HIS A 104 12.97 -7.48 -4.57
N ILE A 105 12.89 -8.32 -3.58
CA ILE A 105 13.22 -7.98 -2.20
C ILE A 105 14.68 -8.38 -1.92
#